data_9c822eb0de3fe502470889601de23f31
#
_entry.id   9c822eb0de3fe502470889601de23f31
#
_cell.length_a   1.000
_cell.length_b   1.000
_cell.length_c   1.000
_cell.angle_alpha   90.00
_cell.angle_beta   90.00
_cell.angle_gamma   90.00
#
_symmetry.space_group_name_H-M   'P 1'
#
loop_
_entity.id
_entity.type
_entity.pdbx_description
1 polymer ?
#
loop_
_entity_poly.entity_id
_entity_poly.type
_entity_poly.pdbx_seq_one_letter_code
_entity_poly.pdbx_strand_id
1 'polypeptide(L)'
;MKLNKELIIVIDRLRNRKRLWNLPKTLSLASNNPESLSELDDYLTICKLASQDDKFFKKFRSCSSYRAILENVDGKSGLELVNAFERLGKDVSEFRHLWHGEIGAPYKYHVKRAGYVSPTELRYSKIILELETIFGSLNSYSISEIGVGFGGQGGQILASSNVKSYEFIDLVEPLGLVKRYLKEIQQLDKAVFTTPNNLQKGRRDLVISNYAFSELNRELQESYFEKVISQSTRGFIIYNHITPPKYKTMTATEFASRIPTSEIFSETPLSYPGNVLVTWGHTGSLGDE
;
A
#
# COMPACT_ATOMS: atom_id res chain seq x y z
N MET A 1 15.35 8.96 -31.70
CA MET A 1 14.24 8.22 -32.35
C MET A 1 13.13 8.00 -31.31
N LYS A 2 12.00 8.73 -31.40
CA LYS A 2 10.86 8.54 -30.49
C LYS A 2 10.19 7.21 -30.86
N LEU A 3 10.26 6.21 -29.97
CA LEU A 3 9.49 4.97 -30.14
C LEU A 3 7.99 5.29 -30.24
N ASN A 4 7.32 4.64 -31.19
CA ASN A 4 5.85 4.72 -31.35
C ASN A 4 5.18 4.18 -30.09
N LYS A 5 4.09 4.83 -29.61
CA LYS A 5 3.34 4.40 -28.43
C LYS A 5 2.90 2.93 -28.48
N GLU A 6 2.45 2.45 -29.64
CA GLU A 6 2.03 1.06 -29.82
C GLU A 6 3.20 0.09 -29.63
N LEU A 7 4.38 0.43 -30.15
CA LEU A 7 5.58 -0.40 -30.00
C LEU A 7 6.01 -0.48 -28.52
N ILE A 8 5.91 0.64 -27.77
CA ILE A 8 6.18 0.66 -26.32
C ILE A 8 5.26 -0.30 -25.59
N ILE A 9 3.95 -0.26 -25.85
CA ILE A 9 2.96 -1.15 -25.23
C ILE A 9 3.28 -2.61 -25.51
N VAL A 10 3.64 -2.95 -26.74
CA VAL A 10 4.02 -4.32 -27.13
C VAL A 10 5.28 -4.77 -26.39
N ILE A 11 6.30 -3.91 -26.32
CA ILE A 11 7.56 -4.20 -25.59
C ILE A 11 7.28 -4.45 -24.11
N ASP A 12 6.49 -3.61 -23.47
CA ASP A 12 6.14 -3.75 -22.05
C ASP A 12 5.37 -5.04 -21.79
N ARG A 13 4.39 -5.40 -22.66
CA ARG A 13 3.67 -6.68 -22.57
C ARG A 13 4.61 -7.88 -22.68
N LEU A 14 5.52 -7.90 -23.64
CA LEU A 14 6.45 -8.99 -23.84
C LEU A 14 7.42 -9.16 -22.67
N ARG A 15 7.94 -8.05 -22.15
CA ARG A 15 8.85 -8.05 -20.99
C ARG A 15 8.14 -8.54 -19.72
N ASN A 16 6.94 -8.05 -19.45
CA ASN A 16 6.17 -8.42 -18.28
C ASN A 16 5.68 -9.88 -18.36
N ARG A 17 5.27 -10.36 -19.57
CA ARG A 17 4.87 -11.75 -19.74
C ARG A 17 5.98 -12.74 -19.39
N LYS A 18 7.25 -12.40 -19.62
CA LYS A 18 8.39 -13.24 -19.25
C LYS A 18 8.63 -13.28 -17.73
N ARG A 19 8.09 -12.32 -16.96
CA ARG A 19 8.21 -12.26 -15.49
C ARG A 19 7.12 -13.04 -14.78
N LEU A 20 5.94 -13.22 -15.41
CA LEU A 20 4.80 -13.89 -14.80
C LEU A 20 5.12 -15.34 -14.45
N TRP A 21 4.78 -15.74 -13.24
CA TRP A 21 4.79 -17.12 -12.78
C TRP A 21 3.62 -17.40 -11.83
N ASN A 22 3.26 -18.67 -11.67
CA ASN A 22 2.18 -19.11 -10.80
C ASN A 22 2.75 -19.95 -9.66
N LEU A 23 2.15 -19.82 -8.47
CA LEU A 23 2.47 -20.70 -7.36
C LEU A 23 2.03 -22.13 -7.68
N PRO A 24 2.89 -23.15 -7.46
CA PRO A 24 2.46 -24.54 -7.59
C PRO A 24 1.32 -24.86 -6.62
N LYS A 25 0.25 -25.50 -7.08
CA LYS A 25 -0.92 -25.87 -6.26
C LYS A 25 -0.58 -26.66 -5.00
N THR A 26 0.53 -27.41 -5.01
CA THR A 26 1.02 -28.18 -3.86
C THR A 26 1.52 -27.33 -2.68
N LEU A 27 1.67 -26.01 -2.88
CA LEU A 27 2.17 -25.07 -1.87
C LEU A 27 1.08 -24.14 -1.33
N SER A 28 -0.16 -24.23 -1.84
CA SER A 28 -1.27 -23.35 -1.40
C SER A 28 -1.67 -23.64 0.05
N LEU A 29 -1.85 -22.57 0.85
CA LEU A 29 -2.24 -22.60 2.27
C LEU A 29 -3.48 -21.74 2.52
N ALA A 30 -4.36 -21.57 1.53
CA ALA A 30 -5.56 -20.74 1.66
C ALA A 30 -6.38 -21.10 2.92
N SER A 31 -6.85 -20.08 3.65
CA SER A 31 -7.64 -20.25 4.86
C SER A 31 -9.06 -20.75 4.54
N ASN A 32 -9.58 -21.68 5.36
CA ASN A 32 -10.97 -22.14 5.26
C ASN A 32 -11.97 -21.17 5.93
N ASN A 33 -11.53 -20.26 6.77
CA ASN A 33 -12.35 -19.27 7.45
C ASN A 33 -11.66 -17.91 7.50
N PRO A 34 -11.57 -17.19 6.36
CA PRO A 34 -10.80 -15.97 6.25
C PRO A 34 -11.47 -14.79 6.96
N GLU A 35 -10.69 -14.02 7.69
CA GLU A 35 -11.10 -12.77 8.34
C GLU A 35 -10.83 -11.53 7.45
N SER A 36 -10.05 -11.70 6.39
CA SER A 36 -9.77 -10.68 5.39
C SER A 36 -9.74 -11.26 3.97
N LEU A 37 -9.82 -10.41 2.94
CA LEU A 37 -9.72 -10.84 1.54
C LEU A 37 -8.34 -11.41 1.20
N SER A 38 -7.27 -10.93 1.84
CA SER A 38 -5.91 -11.39 1.61
C SER A 38 -5.66 -12.85 2.04
N GLU A 39 -6.55 -13.42 2.86
CA GLU A 39 -6.47 -14.82 3.28
C GLU A 39 -7.14 -15.80 2.30
N LEU A 40 -7.92 -15.29 1.33
CA LEU A 40 -8.65 -16.12 0.36
C LEU A 40 -7.74 -16.77 -0.68
N ASP A 41 -6.58 -16.19 -0.95
CA ASP A 41 -5.68 -16.58 -2.03
C ASP A 41 -4.31 -17.07 -1.50
N ASP A 42 -3.43 -17.45 -2.42
CA ASP A 42 -2.04 -17.86 -2.14
C ASP A 42 -1.14 -16.72 -1.65
N TYR A 43 -1.69 -15.55 -1.35
CA TYR A 43 -0.93 -14.36 -0.95
C TYR A 43 -0.06 -14.60 0.28
N LEU A 44 -0.63 -15.17 1.35
CA LEU A 44 0.12 -15.47 2.58
C LEU A 44 1.24 -16.49 2.33
N THR A 45 0.95 -17.49 1.50
CA THR A 45 1.95 -18.50 1.11
C THR A 45 3.12 -17.84 0.39
N ILE A 46 2.86 -16.91 -0.55
CA ILE A 46 3.91 -16.19 -1.27
C ILE A 46 4.70 -15.31 -0.32
N CYS A 47 4.05 -14.59 0.59
CA CYS A 47 4.72 -13.80 1.62
C CYS A 47 5.66 -14.65 2.47
N LYS A 48 5.18 -15.81 2.95
CA LYS A 48 5.99 -16.76 3.72
C LYS A 48 7.19 -17.27 2.93
N LEU A 49 6.99 -17.74 1.71
CA LEU A 49 8.07 -18.24 0.85
C LEU A 49 9.09 -17.13 0.52
N ALA A 50 8.61 -15.95 0.16
CA ALA A 50 9.49 -14.81 -0.14
C ALA A 50 10.26 -14.32 1.09
N SER A 51 9.71 -14.47 2.30
CA SER A 51 10.43 -14.13 3.53
C SER A 51 11.60 -15.08 3.82
N GLN A 52 11.55 -16.34 3.35
CA GLN A 52 12.45 -17.42 3.73
C GLN A 52 13.42 -17.86 2.62
N ASP A 53 13.05 -17.69 1.35
CA ASP A 53 13.79 -18.23 0.20
C ASP A 53 14.13 -17.12 -0.81
N ASP A 54 15.40 -17.04 -1.20
CA ASP A 54 15.92 -16.04 -2.15
C ASP A 54 15.30 -16.14 -3.53
N LYS A 55 14.96 -17.36 -4.00
CA LYS A 55 14.34 -17.53 -5.32
C LYS A 55 12.95 -16.91 -5.36
N PHE A 56 12.19 -17.03 -4.26
CA PHE A 56 10.86 -16.41 -4.15
C PHE A 56 10.99 -14.92 -3.92
N PHE A 57 11.88 -14.47 -3.05
CA PHE A 57 12.10 -13.04 -2.80
C PHE A 57 12.48 -12.26 -4.06
N LYS A 58 13.32 -12.83 -4.91
CA LYS A 58 13.72 -12.20 -6.18
C LYS A 58 12.57 -11.99 -7.18
N LYS A 59 11.39 -12.62 -6.99
CA LYS A 59 10.31 -12.60 -7.99
C LYS A 59 8.88 -12.56 -7.44
N PHE A 60 8.68 -12.36 -6.13
CA PHE A 60 7.35 -12.46 -5.51
C PHE A 60 6.32 -11.49 -6.11
N ARG A 61 6.72 -10.26 -6.46
CA ARG A 61 5.84 -9.24 -7.04
C ARG A 61 5.37 -9.60 -8.46
N SER A 62 5.98 -10.55 -9.13
CA SER A 62 5.55 -11.05 -10.44
C SER A 62 4.72 -12.34 -10.38
N CYS A 63 4.46 -12.90 -9.20
CA CYS A 63 3.52 -14.00 -9.02
C CYS A 63 2.09 -13.57 -9.30
N SER A 64 1.32 -14.39 -10.03
CA SER A 64 -0.06 -14.06 -10.43
C SER A 64 -0.96 -13.75 -9.23
N SER A 65 -0.94 -14.59 -8.19
CA SER A 65 -1.76 -14.39 -6.99
C SER A 65 -1.35 -13.13 -6.22
N TYR A 66 -0.04 -12.85 -6.09
CA TYR A 66 0.45 -11.64 -5.45
C TYR A 66 0.05 -10.37 -6.22
N ARG A 67 0.15 -10.44 -7.57
CA ARG A 67 -0.21 -9.33 -8.43
C ARG A 67 -1.70 -8.99 -8.38
N ALA A 68 -2.54 -9.99 -8.25
CA ALA A 68 -3.99 -9.78 -8.15
C ALA A 68 -4.37 -8.90 -6.94
N ILE A 69 -3.59 -8.97 -5.86
CA ILE A 69 -3.85 -8.24 -4.61
C ILE A 69 -3.10 -6.89 -4.59
N LEU A 70 -1.78 -6.87 -4.82
CA LEU A 70 -0.95 -5.70 -4.56
C LEU A 70 -0.33 -5.04 -5.79
N GLU A 71 -0.19 -5.74 -6.90
CA GLU A 71 0.47 -5.25 -8.12
C GLU A 71 -0.53 -5.13 -9.29
N ASN A 72 -1.77 -4.78 -8.99
CA ASN A 72 -2.89 -4.68 -9.94
C ASN A 72 -2.93 -3.37 -10.74
N VAL A 73 -1.85 -2.59 -10.72
CA VAL A 73 -1.69 -1.34 -11.48
C VAL A 73 -0.91 -1.54 -12.77
N ASP A 74 -1.31 -0.87 -13.84
CA ASP A 74 -0.72 -0.95 -15.17
C ASP A 74 -0.10 0.38 -15.63
N GLY A 75 0.33 0.44 -16.88
CA GLY A 75 0.95 1.64 -17.45
C GLY A 75 -0.03 2.82 -17.58
N LYS A 76 -1.33 2.57 -17.76
CA LYS A 76 -2.36 3.63 -17.80
C LYS A 76 -2.54 4.23 -16.41
N SER A 77 -2.70 3.39 -15.41
CA SER A 77 -2.76 3.81 -14.01
C SER A 77 -1.49 4.57 -13.60
N GLY A 78 -0.31 4.13 -14.06
CA GLY A 78 0.95 4.84 -13.84
C GLY A 78 0.95 6.26 -14.40
N LEU A 79 0.35 6.49 -15.58
CA LEU A 79 0.22 7.83 -16.14
C LEU A 79 -0.73 8.71 -15.33
N GLU A 80 -1.84 8.16 -14.86
CA GLU A 80 -2.79 8.86 -13.99
C GLU A 80 -2.15 9.28 -12.66
N LEU A 81 -1.30 8.42 -12.09
CA LEU A 81 -0.50 8.75 -10.90
C LEU A 81 0.46 9.91 -11.19
N VAL A 82 1.21 9.90 -12.31
CA VAL A 82 2.10 11.01 -12.68
C VAL A 82 1.32 12.32 -12.83
N ASN A 83 0.15 12.29 -13.44
CA ASN A 83 -0.72 13.48 -13.53
C ASN A 83 -1.18 13.99 -12.15
N ALA A 84 -1.31 13.09 -11.15
CA ALA A 84 -1.61 13.49 -9.78
C ALA A 84 -0.46 14.26 -9.13
N PHE A 85 0.80 13.87 -9.37
CA PHE A 85 1.97 14.67 -8.94
C PHE A 85 1.92 16.09 -9.51
N GLU A 86 1.60 16.23 -10.80
CA GLU A 86 1.51 17.53 -11.46
C GLU A 86 0.42 18.42 -10.85
N ARG A 87 -0.76 17.85 -10.54
CA ARG A 87 -1.83 18.57 -9.86
C ARG A 87 -1.41 19.07 -8.47
N LEU A 88 -0.59 18.31 -7.76
CA LEU A 88 -0.02 18.69 -6.47
C LEU A 88 1.26 19.56 -6.60
N GLY A 89 1.56 20.08 -7.80
CA GLY A 89 2.66 21.00 -8.06
C GLY A 89 4.07 20.38 -7.96
N LYS A 90 4.18 19.04 -8.11
CA LYS A 90 5.43 18.31 -7.97
C LYS A 90 5.84 17.57 -9.25
N ASP A 91 7.15 17.46 -9.48
CA ASP A 91 7.69 16.58 -10.51
C ASP A 91 7.92 15.18 -9.91
N VAL A 92 7.40 14.17 -10.58
CA VAL A 92 7.54 12.76 -10.15
C VAL A 92 9.01 12.32 -10.06
N SER A 93 9.91 12.98 -10.80
CA SER A 93 11.34 12.68 -10.77
C SER A 93 12.00 12.98 -9.42
N GLU A 94 11.43 13.87 -8.61
CA GLU A 94 11.89 14.18 -7.26
C GLU A 94 11.86 12.95 -6.35
N PHE A 95 10.97 11.97 -6.62
CA PHE A 95 10.75 10.77 -5.82
C PHE A 95 11.52 9.53 -6.29
N ARG A 96 12.27 9.61 -7.40
CA ARG A 96 12.97 8.44 -7.98
C ARG A 96 13.94 7.76 -7.03
N HIS A 97 14.55 8.50 -6.13
CA HIS A 97 15.50 7.98 -5.14
C HIS A 97 14.84 7.04 -4.12
N LEU A 98 13.48 7.06 -4.00
CA LEU A 98 12.70 6.20 -3.11
C LEU A 98 12.32 4.85 -3.76
N TRP A 99 12.53 4.68 -5.07
CA TRP A 99 12.05 3.51 -5.80
C TRP A 99 13.03 2.35 -5.74
N HIS A 100 12.59 1.24 -5.20
CA HIS A 100 13.32 -0.02 -5.13
C HIS A 100 12.79 -1.03 -6.14
N GLY A 101 12.52 -0.57 -7.34
CA GLY A 101 11.74 -1.24 -8.38
C GLY A 101 12.34 -2.51 -8.98
N GLU A 102 13.50 -3.03 -8.52
CA GLU A 102 14.00 -4.35 -8.91
C GLU A 102 13.65 -5.43 -7.89
N ILE A 103 13.41 -5.07 -6.63
CA ILE A 103 13.11 -6.05 -5.58
C ILE A 103 11.79 -6.74 -5.87
N GLY A 104 11.80 -8.07 -5.89
CA GLY A 104 10.63 -8.90 -6.17
C GLY A 104 10.23 -8.97 -7.63
N ALA A 105 11.01 -8.38 -8.56
CA ALA A 105 10.79 -8.35 -10.01
C ALA A 105 9.36 -7.93 -10.42
N PRO A 106 8.86 -6.75 -10.00
CA PRO A 106 7.54 -6.28 -10.38
C PRO A 106 7.39 -6.09 -11.88
N TYR A 107 6.16 -6.00 -12.35
CA TYR A 107 5.88 -5.51 -13.70
C TYR A 107 6.25 -4.04 -13.80
N LYS A 108 6.88 -3.68 -14.91
CA LYS A 108 7.28 -2.31 -15.22
C LYS A 108 6.71 -1.86 -16.54
N TYR A 109 6.47 -0.58 -16.64
CA TYR A 109 5.89 0.06 -17.82
C TYR A 109 6.65 1.35 -18.13
N HIS A 110 6.67 1.73 -19.40
CA HIS A 110 7.14 3.05 -19.79
C HIS A 110 6.05 4.09 -19.50
N VAL A 111 6.22 4.80 -18.40
CA VAL A 111 5.32 5.88 -17.99
C VAL A 111 5.96 7.22 -18.36
N LYS A 112 5.20 8.08 -19.06
CA LYS A 112 5.68 9.41 -19.47
C LYS A 112 6.17 10.18 -18.24
N ARG A 113 7.33 10.81 -18.30
CA ARG A 113 8.06 11.54 -17.23
C ARG A 113 8.67 10.65 -16.13
N ALA A 114 8.04 9.54 -15.76
CA ALA A 114 8.60 8.61 -14.77
C ALA A 114 9.66 7.66 -15.36
N GLY A 115 9.58 7.34 -16.66
CA GLY A 115 10.47 6.38 -17.31
C GLY A 115 9.96 4.95 -17.21
N TYR A 116 10.88 3.96 -17.16
CA TYR A 116 10.54 2.54 -17.05
C TYR A 116 10.43 2.13 -15.57
N VAL A 117 9.23 2.11 -15.03
CA VAL A 117 8.96 2.01 -13.59
C VAL A 117 7.79 1.05 -13.30
N SER A 118 7.76 0.46 -12.09
CA SER A 118 6.55 -0.18 -11.56
C SER A 118 5.56 0.90 -11.10
N PRO A 119 4.29 0.88 -11.58
CA PRO A 119 3.29 1.85 -11.14
C PRO A 119 3.00 1.80 -9.64
N THR A 120 3.25 0.67 -8.98
CA THR A 120 3.14 0.55 -7.51
C THR A 120 4.12 1.47 -6.78
N GLU A 121 5.35 1.65 -7.31
CA GLU A 121 6.30 2.62 -6.75
C GLU A 121 5.78 4.06 -6.85
N LEU A 122 5.16 4.40 -7.99
CA LEU A 122 4.53 5.71 -8.19
C LEU A 122 3.37 5.93 -7.22
N ARG A 123 2.54 4.90 -6.98
CA ARG A 123 1.43 4.96 -6.03
C ARG A 123 1.91 5.27 -4.62
N TYR A 124 2.96 4.61 -4.16
CA TYR A 124 3.53 4.86 -2.84
C TYR A 124 4.09 6.28 -2.71
N SER A 125 4.87 6.73 -3.68
CA SER A 125 5.41 8.09 -3.67
C SER A 125 4.30 9.15 -3.74
N LYS A 126 3.22 8.90 -4.50
CA LYS A 126 2.05 9.79 -4.56
C LYS A 126 1.34 9.88 -3.20
N ILE A 127 1.20 8.77 -2.49
CA ILE A 127 0.63 8.77 -1.14
C ILE A 127 1.51 9.57 -0.18
N ILE A 128 2.83 9.47 -0.25
CA ILE A 128 3.74 10.30 0.55
C ILE A 128 3.48 11.79 0.29
N LEU A 129 3.39 12.18 -0.98
CA LEU A 129 3.11 13.57 -1.35
C LEU A 129 1.76 14.05 -0.80
N GLU A 130 0.71 13.22 -0.83
CA GLU A 130 -0.57 13.55 -0.21
C GLU A 130 -0.48 13.68 1.31
N LEU A 131 0.20 12.75 1.97
CA LEU A 131 0.42 12.81 3.41
C LEU A 131 1.13 14.11 3.82
N GLU A 132 2.16 14.51 3.08
CA GLU A 132 2.88 15.76 3.33
C GLU A 132 2.03 17.00 2.99
N THR A 133 1.18 16.92 1.97
CA THR A 133 0.25 18.01 1.62
C THR A 133 -0.81 18.21 2.72
N ILE A 134 -1.35 17.13 3.26
CA ILE A 134 -2.44 17.17 4.26
C ILE A 134 -1.89 17.46 5.67
N PHE A 135 -0.80 16.82 6.06
CA PHE A 135 -0.31 16.79 7.44
C PHE A 135 1.00 17.55 7.67
N GLY A 136 1.60 18.07 6.59
CA GLY A 136 2.94 18.66 6.63
C GLY A 136 4.04 17.60 6.75
N SER A 137 5.20 18.00 7.26
CA SER A 137 6.34 17.09 7.42
C SER A 137 6.01 15.92 8.34
N LEU A 138 6.36 14.71 7.91
CA LEU A 138 6.20 13.47 8.70
C LEU A 138 7.35 13.26 9.72
N ASN A 139 8.31 14.17 9.79
CA ASN A 139 9.42 14.07 10.73
C ASN A 139 8.93 13.99 12.18
N SER A 140 9.55 13.13 12.96
CA SER A 140 9.24 12.87 14.37
C SER A 140 7.86 12.23 14.64
N TYR A 141 7.09 11.85 13.60
CA TYR A 141 5.83 11.14 13.80
C TYR A 141 6.05 9.69 14.21
N SER A 142 5.19 9.21 15.12
CA SER A 142 4.95 7.79 15.35
C SER A 142 3.82 7.36 14.39
N ILE A 143 4.15 6.57 13.38
CA ILE A 143 3.22 6.17 12.32
C ILE A 143 2.86 4.69 12.51
N SER A 144 1.58 4.33 12.30
CA SER A 144 1.13 2.93 12.20
C SER A 144 0.45 2.71 10.84
N GLU A 145 0.81 1.66 10.14
CA GLU A 145 0.20 1.24 8.87
C GLU A 145 -0.54 -0.08 9.05
N ILE A 146 -1.83 -0.11 8.70
CA ILE A 146 -2.70 -1.29 8.75
C ILE A 146 -2.76 -1.91 7.35
N GLY A 147 -2.32 -3.17 7.23
CA GLY A 147 -2.26 -3.87 5.94
C GLY A 147 -1.09 -3.40 5.09
N VAL A 148 0.10 -3.85 5.41
CA VAL A 148 1.37 -3.28 4.95
C VAL A 148 1.92 -3.90 3.66
N GLY A 149 1.30 -4.97 3.17
CA GLY A 149 1.77 -5.69 1.99
C GLY A 149 3.22 -6.19 2.16
N PHE A 150 4.11 -5.81 1.26
CA PHE A 150 5.54 -6.11 1.40
C PHE A 150 6.35 -5.01 2.10
N GLY A 151 5.70 -3.96 2.59
CA GLY A 151 6.34 -2.83 3.26
C GLY A 151 6.82 -1.72 2.32
N GLY A 152 6.37 -1.70 1.07
CA GLY A 152 6.82 -0.72 0.07
C GLY A 152 6.48 0.72 0.46
N GLN A 153 5.26 0.98 0.94
CA GLN A 153 4.85 2.31 1.43
C GLN A 153 5.69 2.75 2.62
N GLY A 154 5.75 1.91 3.67
CA GLY A 154 6.52 2.21 4.87
C GLY A 154 8.01 2.36 4.57
N GLY A 155 8.58 1.54 3.67
CA GLY A 155 9.97 1.65 3.25
C GLY A 155 10.29 3.00 2.58
N GLN A 156 9.41 3.50 1.71
CA GLN A 156 9.59 4.82 1.10
C GLN A 156 9.44 5.94 2.14
N ILE A 157 8.49 5.86 3.08
CA ILE A 157 8.34 6.85 4.17
C ILE A 157 9.58 6.87 5.08
N LEU A 158 10.09 5.70 5.46
CA LEU A 158 11.31 5.58 6.27
C LEU A 158 12.54 6.16 5.57
N ALA A 159 12.61 6.06 4.23
CA ALA A 159 13.70 6.62 3.44
C ALA A 159 13.57 8.13 3.19
N SER A 160 12.34 8.68 3.15
CA SER A 160 12.08 10.09 2.84
C SER A 160 11.98 10.98 4.07
N SER A 161 11.65 10.42 5.26
CA SER A 161 11.30 11.19 6.45
C SER A 161 11.99 10.66 7.70
N ASN A 162 12.42 11.57 8.56
CA ASN A 162 13.00 11.20 9.86
C ASN A 162 11.89 10.93 10.91
N VAL A 163 11.05 9.92 10.66
CA VAL A 163 9.98 9.52 11.58
C VAL A 163 10.56 9.04 12.92
N LYS A 164 9.78 9.12 13.99
CA LYS A 164 10.15 8.60 15.32
C LYS A 164 10.13 7.07 15.33
N SER A 165 9.05 6.48 14.79
CA SER A 165 8.85 5.03 14.63
C SER A 165 7.83 4.76 13.54
N TYR A 166 7.94 3.60 12.89
CA TYR A 166 6.97 3.11 11.93
C TYR A 166 6.50 1.71 12.32
N GLU A 167 5.23 1.57 12.73
CA GLU A 167 4.62 0.32 13.12
C GLU A 167 3.91 -0.32 11.92
N PHE A 168 4.40 -1.47 11.51
CA PHE A 168 3.82 -2.32 10.47
C PHE A 168 2.83 -3.29 11.13
N ILE A 169 1.53 -3.17 10.83
CA ILE A 169 0.48 -4.01 11.42
C ILE A 169 -0.11 -4.90 10.33
N ASP A 170 0.16 -6.21 10.42
CA ASP A 170 -0.33 -7.21 9.46
C ASP A 170 -0.23 -8.63 10.06
N LEU A 171 -0.61 -9.64 9.28
CA LEU A 171 -0.42 -11.05 9.59
C LEU A 171 1.09 -11.40 9.65
N VAL A 172 1.39 -12.56 10.22
CA VAL A 172 2.78 -12.99 10.46
C VAL A 172 3.58 -13.13 9.16
N GLU A 173 2.96 -13.66 8.11
CA GLU A 173 3.61 -13.93 6.81
C GLU A 173 3.99 -12.63 6.08
N PRO A 174 3.08 -11.64 5.88
CA PRO A 174 3.46 -10.34 5.36
C PRO A 174 4.53 -9.65 6.20
N LEU A 175 4.43 -9.66 7.54
CA LEU A 175 5.45 -9.05 8.41
C LEU A 175 6.83 -9.70 8.24
N GLY A 176 6.88 -11.01 8.00
CA GLY A 176 8.13 -11.71 7.65
C GLY A 176 8.76 -11.17 6.36
N LEU A 177 7.91 -10.96 5.33
CA LEU A 177 8.35 -10.38 4.05
C LEU A 177 8.78 -8.91 4.21
N VAL A 178 8.03 -8.10 4.98
CA VAL A 178 8.39 -6.71 5.29
C VAL A 178 9.76 -6.62 5.96
N LYS A 179 10.02 -7.44 6.98
CA LYS A 179 11.34 -7.47 7.64
C LYS A 179 12.46 -7.74 6.66
N ARG A 180 12.27 -8.69 5.75
CA ARG A 180 13.25 -9.01 4.71
C ARG A 180 13.45 -7.85 3.74
N TYR A 181 12.36 -7.24 3.26
CA TYR A 181 12.39 -6.11 2.36
C TYR A 181 13.11 -4.91 2.99
N LEU A 182 12.73 -4.53 4.23
CA LEU A 182 13.35 -3.41 4.94
C LEU A 182 14.85 -3.65 5.21
N LYS A 183 15.25 -4.89 5.48
CA LYS A 183 16.67 -5.25 5.60
C LYS A 183 17.42 -5.01 4.29
N GLU A 184 16.83 -5.39 3.16
CA GLU A 184 17.43 -5.21 1.82
C GLU A 184 17.62 -3.72 1.49
N ILE A 185 16.67 -2.86 1.86
CA ILE A 185 16.75 -1.41 1.63
C ILE A 185 17.34 -0.63 2.82
N GLN A 186 17.87 -1.30 3.83
CA GLN A 186 18.53 -0.75 5.02
C GLN A 186 17.65 0.23 5.84
N GLN A 187 16.36 -0.10 6.02
CA GLN A 187 15.36 0.73 6.70
C GLN A 187 14.72 0.02 7.92
N LEU A 188 15.46 -0.80 8.65
CA LEU A 188 14.93 -1.56 9.79
C LEU A 188 14.89 -0.79 11.12
N ASP A 189 15.75 0.20 11.32
CA ASP A 189 16.07 0.77 12.64
C ASP A 189 14.87 1.35 13.40
N LYS A 190 13.87 1.89 12.68
CA LYS A 190 12.68 2.50 13.26
C LYS A 190 11.42 1.66 13.06
N ALA A 191 11.57 0.45 12.53
CA ALA A 191 10.46 -0.43 12.22
C ALA A 191 10.01 -1.22 13.46
N VAL A 192 8.71 -1.18 13.73
CA VAL A 192 8.02 -2.00 14.74
C VAL A 192 7.05 -2.93 14.01
N PHE A 193 6.92 -4.18 14.46
CA PHE A 193 6.10 -5.19 13.80
C PHE A 193 5.07 -5.75 14.78
N THR A 194 3.80 -5.56 14.45
CA THR A 194 2.69 -5.92 15.33
C THR A 194 1.67 -6.77 14.59
N THR A 195 1.34 -7.94 15.14
CA THR A 195 0.22 -8.75 14.62
C THR A 195 -1.12 -8.28 15.22
N PRO A 196 -2.27 -8.56 14.57
CA PRO A 196 -3.59 -8.19 15.10
C PRO A 196 -3.82 -8.65 16.54
N ASN A 197 -3.34 -9.85 16.88
CA ASN A 197 -3.49 -10.42 18.23
C ASN A 197 -2.65 -9.70 19.29
N ASN A 198 -1.60 -8.99 18.90
CA ASN A 198 -0.68 -8.29 19.79
C ASN A 198 -0.91 -6.77 19.82
N LEU A 199 -2.00 -6.29 19.20
CA LEU A 199 -2.34 -4.87 19.19
C LEU A 199 -2.56 -4.34 20.60
N GLN A 200 -1.83 -3.27 20.93
CA GLN A 200 -1.96 -2.55 22.17
C GLN A 200 -2.54 -1.14 21.95
N LYS A 201 -3.36 -0.68 22.88
CA LYS A 201 -3.76 0.73 22.92
C LYS A 201 -2.51 1.60 23.15
N GLY A 202 -2.36 2.64 22.36
CA GLY A 202 -1.24 3.56 22.47
C GLY A 202 -1.40 4.75 21.54
N ARG A 203 -0.92 5.91 21.94
CA ARG A 203 -0.98 7.12 21.13
C ARG A 203 -0.10 6.97 19.88
N ARG A 204 -0.66 7.39 18.74
CA ARG A 204 0.00 7.48 17.46
C ARG A 204 -0.21 8.87 16.87
N ASP A 205 0.78 9.37 16.15
CA ASP A 205 0.65 10.67 15.48
C ASP A 205 -0.13 10.53 14.18
N LEU A 206 0.04 9.40 13.46
CA LEU A 206 -0.63 9.13 12.19
C LEU A 206 -0.92 7.64 12.04
N VAL A 207 -2.13 7.29 11.59
CA VAL A 207 -2.47 5.96 11.10
C VAL A 207 -2.73 6.00 9.59
N ILE A 208 -2.20 5.00 8.88
CA ILE A 208 -2.35 4.84 7.43
C ILE A 208 -2.99 3.46 7.15
N SER A 209 -3.92 3.39 6.21
CA SER A 209 -4.32 2.13 5.59
C SER A 209 -4.70 2.35 4.13
N ASN A 210 -4.03 1.65 3.24
CA ASN A 210 -4.31 1.71 1.82
C ASN A 210 -5.17 0.49 1.44
N TYR A 211 -6.50 0.66 1.47
CA TYR A 211 -7.55 -0.33 1.19
C TYR A 211 -7.74 -1.42 2.26
N ALA A 212 -6.68 -1.90 2.91
CA ALA A 212 -6.70 -3.08 3.75
C ALA A 212 -7.76 -3.02 4.88
N PHE A 213 -7.93 -1.88 5.55
CA PHE A 213 -8.91 -1.74 6.63
C PHE A 213 -10.34 -2.01 6.16
N SER A 214 -10.70 -1.56 4.94
CA SER A 214 -12.03 -1.80 4.36
C SER A 214 -12.28 -3.25 3.94
N GLU A 215 -11.23 -4.08 3.88
CA GLU A 215 -11.30 -5.49 3.49
C GLU A 215 -11.39 -6.47 4.68
N LEU A 216 -11.35 -5.94 5.90
CA LEU A 216 -11.46 -6.73 7.14
C LEU A 216 -12.94 -7.01 7.48
N ASN A 217 -13.18 -8.11 8.22
CA ASN A 217 -14.47 -8.33 8.83
C ASN A 217 -14.78 -7.30 9.94
N ARG A 218 -16.05 -7.18 10.32
CA ARG A 218 -16.51 -6.21 11.33
C ARG A 218 -15.74 -6.33 12.65
N GLU A 219 -15.52 -7.51 13.14
CA GLU A 219 -14.89 -7.75 14.43
C GLU A 219 -13.45 -7.24 14.47
N LEU A 220 -12.68 -7.53 13.43
CA LEU A 220 -11.33 -6.98 13.28
C LEU A 220 -11.35 -5.46 13.13
N GLN A 221 -12.27 -4.90 12.32
CA GLN A 221 -12.39 -3.46 12.18
C GLN A 221 -12.67 -2.77 13.51
N GLU A 222 -13.54 -3.33 14.36
CA GLU A 222 -13.80 -2.79 15.71
C GLU A 222 -12.56 -2.85 16.59
N SER A 223 -11.83 -3.95 16.58
CA SER A 223 -10.56 -4.08 17.32
C SER A 223 -9.52 -3.06 16.88
N TYR A 224 -9.34 -2.89 15.58
CA TYR A 224 -8.42 -1.88 15.02
C TYR A 224 -8.87 -0.45 15.33
N PHE A 225 -10.18 -0.20 15.24
CA PHE A 225 -10.73 1.10 15.59
C PHE A 225 -10.43 1.44 17.04
N GLU A 226 -10.72 0.54 17.97
CA GLU A 226 -10.52 0.77 19.40
C GLU A 226 -9.05 0.92 19.80
N LYS A 227 -8.17 0.08 19.24
CA LYS A 227 -6.79 -0.01 19.70
C LYS A 227 -5.81 0.90 18.94
N VAL A 228 -6.11 1.21 17.68
CA VAL A 228 -5.20 1.95 16.78
C VAL A 228 -5.82 3.27 16.35
N ILE A 229 -6.99 3.23 15.68
CA ILE A 229 -7.54 4.38 14.96
C ILE A 229 -8.00 5.46 15.95
N SER A 230 -8.80 5.09 16.96
CA SER A 230 -9.28 6.04 17.99
C SER A 230 -8.15 6.61 18.88
N GLN A 231 -6.98 6.02 18.84
CA GLN A 231 -5.79 6.47 19.57
C GLN A 231 -4.86 7.35 18.70
N SER A 232 -5.24 7.60 17.45
CA SER A 232 -4.41 8.33 16.49
C SER A 232 -4.86 9.78 16.36
N THR A 233 -3.88 10.70 16.37
CA THR A 233 -4.15 12.13 16.23
C THR A 233 -4.60 12.46 14.80
N ARG A 234 -4.06 11.74 13.81
CA ARG A 234 -4.28 11.92 12.38
C ARG A 234 -4.54 10.59 11.71
N GLY A 235 -5.21 10.61 10.57
CA GLY A 235 -5.39 9.41 9.78
C GLY A 235 -5.59 9.64 8.30
N PHE A 236 -5.18 8.61 7.55
CA PHE A 236 -5.27 8.55 6.09
C PHE A 236 -5.68 7.12 5.71
N ILE A 237 -6.96 6.90 5.41
CA ILE A 237 -7.52 5.60 5.11
C ILE A 237 -8.16 5.61 3.73
N ILE A 238 -7.59 4.88 2.77
CA ILE A 238 -8.23 4.65 1.49
C ILE A 238 -9.18 3.46 1.63
N TYR A 239 -10.46 3.70 1.35
CA TYR A 239 -11.54 2.73 1.39
C TYR A 239 -11.86 2.23 -0.01
N ASN A 240 -11.99 0.92 -0.16
CA ASN A 240 -12.66 0.29 -1.30
C ASN A 240 -14.00 -0.33 -0.88
N HIS A 241 -14.81 -0.74 -1.87
CA HIS A 241 -16.14 -1.32 -1.65
C HIS A 241 -16.25 -2.73 -2.26
N ILE A 242 -15.14 -3.48 -2.30
CA ILE A 242 -15.09 -4.81 -2.93
C ILE A 242 -15.41 -5.95 -1.96
N THR A 243 -15.50 -5.66 -0.67
CA THR A 243 -15.65 -6.69 0.38
C THR A 243 -17.05 -7.31 0.36
N PRO A 244 -17.17 -8.65 0.35
CA PRO A 244 -18.45 -9.32 0.34
C PRO A 244 -19.31 -8.98 1.56
N PRO A 245 -20.65 -8.88 1.41
CA PRO A 245 -21.57 -8.52 2.50
C PRO A 245 -21.49 -9.41 3.76
N LYS A 246 -21.04 -10.66 3.62
CA LYS A 246 -20.85 -11.59 4.73
C LYS A 246 -19.86 -11.09 5.80
N TYR A 247 -18.91 -10.24 5.42
CA TYR A 247 -17.92 -9.62 6.34
C TYR A 247 -18.52 -8.50 7.18
N LYS A 248 -19.69 -7.95 6.80
CA LYS A 248 -20.38 -6.85 7.49
C LYS A 248 -19.47 -5.65 7.79
N THR A 249 -18.54 -5.37 6.89
CA THR A 249 -17.57 -4.28 7.04
C THR A 249 -18.26 -2.94 7.27
N MET A 250 -17.61 -2.04 8.03
CA MET A 250 -18.07 -0.66 8.13
C MET A 250 -18.06 -0.01 6.75
N THR A 251 -19.07 0.76 6.43
CA THR A 251 -18.99 1.69 5.28
C THR A 251 -18.05 2.85 5.60
N ALA A 252 -17.51 3.52 4.58
CA ALA A 252 -16.68 4.71 4.79
C ALA A 252 -17.45 5.80 5.57
N THR A 253 -18.75 5.97 5.30
CA THR A 253 -19.61 6.93 6.02
C THR A 253 -19.81 6.54 7.49
N GLU A 254 -20.08 5.27 7.77
CA GLU A 254 -20.20 4.77 9.14
C GLU A 254 -18.88 4.96 9.90
N PHE A 255 -17.76 4.61 9.28
CA PHE A 255 -16.43 4.79 9.86
C PHE A 255 -16.15 6.27 10.17
N ALA A 256 -16.36 7.15 9.19
CA ALA A 256 -16.12 8.59 9.34
C ALA A 256 -17.00 9.20 10.44
N SER A 257 -18.27 8.78 10.56
CA SER A 257 -19.18 9.29 11.60
C SER A 257 -18.70 9.05 13.04
N ARG A 258 -17.77 8.12 13.23
CA ARG A 258 -17.17 7.80 14.54
C ARG A 258 -15.97 8.68 14.89
N ILE A 259 -15.49 9.50 13.95
CA ILE A 259 -14.32 10.38 14.12
C ILE A 259 -14.79 11.83 13.83
N PRO A 260 -14.99 12.65 14.87
CA PRO A 260 -15.68 13.96 14.74
C PRO A 260 -15.06 14.94 13.74
N THR A 261 -13.77 14.82 13.46
CA THR A 261 -13.04 15.74 12.55
C THR A 261 -12.69 15.09 11.23
N SER A 262 -13.35 13.96 10.89
CA SER A 262 -13.05 13.26 9.65
C SER A 262 -13.76 13.91 8.44
N GLU A 263 -13.09 13.84 7.31
CA GLU A 263 -13.58 14.25 6.00
C GLU A 263 -13.46 13.10 5.02
N ILE A 264 -14.37 13.04 4.04
CA ILE A 264 -14.41 12.02 2.99
C ILE A 264 -14.19 12.70 1.64
N PHE A 265 -13.15 12.27 0.92
CA PHE A 265 -12.82 12.73 -0.43
C PHE A 265 -12.90 11.58 -1.43
N SER A 266 -13.09 11.89 -2.71
CA SER A 266 -12.86 10.89 -3.75
C SER A 266 -11.38 10.52 -3.81
N GLU A 267 -11.06 9.21 -4.00
CA GLU A 267 -9.69 8.81 -4.25
C GLU A 267 -9.17 9.44 -5.56
N THR A 268 -7.97 10.00 -5.54
CA THR A 268 -7.37 10.63 -6.72
C THR A 268 -5.94 10.12 -6.97
N PRO A 269 -5.62 9.53 -8.16
CA PRO A 269 -6.58 9.11 -9.17
C PRO A 269 -7.45 7.96 -8.67
N LEU A 270 -8.68 7.89 -9.16
CA LEU A 270 -9.63 6.84 -8.79
C LEU A 270 -9.13 5.48 -9.29
N SER A 271 -8.74 4.59 -8.39
CA SER A 271 -8.24 3.26 -8.75
C SER A 271 -9.37 2.25 -9.02
N TYR A 272 -10.52 2.44 -8.38
CA TYR A 272 -11.75 1.68 -8.59
C TYR A 272 -12.99 2.55 -8.34
N PRO A 273 -14.10 2.38 -9.09
CA PRO A 273 -15.31 3.16 -8.90
C PRO A 273 -15.83 3.11 -7.46
N GLY A 274 -16.07 4.28 -6.88
CA GLY A 274 -16.58 4.42 -5.52
C GLY A 274 -15.52 4.42 -4.41
N ASN A 275 -14.24 4.22 -4.71
CA ASN A 275 -13.19 4.38 -3.72
C ASN A 275 -13.14 5.79 -3.17
N VAL A 276 -12.91 5.89 -1.86
CA VAL A 276 -12.81 7.17 -1.16
C VAL A 276 -11.59 7.18 -0.23
N LEU A 277 -11.12 8.39 0.06
CA LEU A 277 -10.14 8.67 1.08
C LEU A 277 -10.85 9.27 2.29
N VAL A 278 -10.67 8.68 3.47
CA VAL A 278 -11.11 9.23 4.74
C VAL A 278 -9.90 9.75 5.50
N THR A 279 -9.93 11.03 5.89
CA THR A 279 -8.83 11.68 6.63
C THR A 279 -9.36 12.43 7.85
N TRP A 280 -8.50 12.65 8.84
CA TRP A 280 -8.77 13.50 10.01
C TRP A 280 -7.49 14.08 10.59
N GLY A 281 -7.62 15.14 11.39
CA GLY A 281 -6.47 15.79 12.05
C GLY A 281 -5.60 16.59 11.09
N HIS A 282 -6.21 17.24 10.09
CA HIS A 282 -5.52 18.04 9.07
C HIS A 282 -4.76 19.22 9.65
N THR A 283 -3.64 19.58 9.01
CA THR A 283 -2.94 20.85 9.19
C THR A 283 -3.05 21.74 7.94
N GLY A 284 -3.47 21.16 6.81
CA GLY A 284 -3.73 21.81 5.52
C GLY A 284 -5.06 21.33 4.90
N SER A 285 -5.58 22.01 3.88
CA SER A 285 -6.71 21.54 3.07
C SER A 285 -6.22 20.81 1.82
N LEU A 286 -6.80 19.67 1.49
CA LEU A 286 -6.81 19.20 0.11
C LEU A 286 -7.71 20.19 -0.62
N GLY A 287 -7.15 20.96 -1.55
CA GLY A 287 -7.93 21.96 -2.30
C GLY A 287 -9.15 21.27 -2.92
N ASP A 288 -10.32 21.87 -2.70
CA ASP A 288 -11.56 21.54 -3.41
C ASP A 288 -11.36 21.91 -4.90
N GLU A 289 -11.21 20.93 -5.80
CA GLU A 289 -11.44 21.03 -7.24
C GLU A 289 -12.21 19.82 -7.76
#